data_7c9622e6f134ad96c2d405650902949b
#
_entry.id   7c9622e6f134ad96c2d405650902949b
#
_cell.length_a   1.000
_cell.length_b   1.000
_cell.length_c   1.000
_cell.angle_alpha   90.00
_cell.angle_beta   90.00
_cell.angle_gamma   90.00
#
_symmetry.space_group_name_H-M   'P 1'
#
loop_
_entity.id
_entity.type
_entity.pdbx_description
1 polymer ?
#
loop_
_entity_poly.entity_id
_entity_poly.type
_entity_poly.pdbx_seq_one_letter_code
_entity_poly.pdbx_strand_id
1 'polypeptide(L)'
;MDVRRTINALKDVNIAKMFTTIARLLHFRLTWTRRDLDYLPAGLGPKFVSARRAAAMIPDGATLTIGGFAATGRASIFYWALRDAFDRSGHPRNLTVIGACPQGGRGKTPGMIEELDAPGIITRYIVGHGETAKALRQLADDGQLELHTMSQGALAFLIEAQARGLASIQT
;
A
#
# COMPACT_ATOMS: atom_id res chain seq x y z
N MET A 1 41.56 7.90 -0.89
CA MET A 1 40.74 6.68 -0.72
C MET A 1 41.70 5.52 -0.59
N ASP A 2 41.81 4.90 0.58
CA ASP A 2 42.87 3.93 0.91
C ASP A 2 42.53 2.56 0.29
N VAL A 3 43.22 2.23 -0.82
CA VAL A 3 43.06 0.98 -1.60
C VAL A 3 43.31 -0.26 -0.71
N ARG A 4 44.22 -0.17 0.28
CA ARG A 4 44.48 -1.29 1.22
C ARG A 4 43.30 -1.59 2.13
N ARG A 5 42.53 -0.58 2.56
CA ARG A 5 41.27 -0.77 3.34
C ARG A 5 40.20 -1.47 2.51
N THR A 6 40.09 -1.10 1.23
CA THR A 6 39.11 -1.70 0.32
C THR A 6 39.43 -3.17 0.02
N ILE A 7 40.72 -3.51 -0.17
CA ILE A 7 41.16 -4.89 -0.42
C ILE A 7 40.95 -5.79 0.82
N ASN A 8 41.19 -5.28 2.02
CA ASN A 8 40.96 -6.03 3.25
C ASN A 8 39.47 -6.25 3.51
N ALA A 9 38.59 -5.27 3.23
CA ALA A 9 37.14 -5.44 3.32
C ALA A 9 36.59 -6.49 2.34
N LEU A 10 37.27 -6.71 1.20
CA LEU A 10 36.89 -7.74 0.22
C LEU A 10 37.34 -9.16 0.66
N LYS A 11 38.37 -9.29 1.50
CA LYS A 11 38.84 -10.60 2.00
C LYS A 11 37.89 -11.21 3.03
N ASP A 12 37.09 -10.40 3.72
CA ASP A 12 36.11 -10.85 4.73
C ASP A 12 34.74 -11.15 4.13
N VAL A 13 34.55 -10.94 2.82
CA VAL A 13 33.29 -11.27 2.15
C VAL A 13 33.18 -12.80 2.02
N ASN A 14 32.34 -13.39 2.85
CA ASN A 14 32.01 -14.81 2.70
C ASN A 14 31.21 -15.00 1.40
N ILE A 15 31.93 -15.45 0.36
CA ILE A 15 31.42 -15.64 -1.00
C ILE A 15 30.17 -16.55 -0.99
N ALA A 16 30.13 -17.58 -0.14
CA ALA A 16 28.97 -18.45 -0.01
C ALA A 16 27.75 -17.72 0.56
N LYS A 17 27.94 -16.80 1.53
CA LYS A 17 26.86 -15.93 2.03
C LYS A 17 26.38 -14.93 0.96
N MET A 18 27.29 -14.43 0.16
CA MET A 18 26.94 -13.53 -0.94
C MET A 18 26.06 -14.25 -1.98
N PHE A 19 26.44 -15.46 -2.42
CA PHE A 19 25.66 -16.26 -3.36
C PHE A 19 24.29 -16.64 -2.79
N THR A 20 24.22 -17.06 -1.52
CA THR A 20 22.94 -17.36 -0.84
C THR A 20 22.05 -16.12 -0.73
N THR A 21 22.62 -14.94 -0.48
CA THR A 21 21.85 -13.69 -0.42
C THR A 21 21.33 -13.30 -1.79
N ILE A 22 22.17 -13.39 -2.84
CA ILE A 22 21.75 -13.12 -4.22
C ILE A 22 20.65 -14.10 -4.65
N ALA A 23 20.81 -15.39 -4.39
CA ALA A 23 19.81 -16.41 -4.69
C ALA A 23 18.48 -16.14 -3.98
N ARG A 24 18.52 -15.74 -2.70
CA ARG A 24 17.32 -15.35 -1.95
C ARG A 24 16.66 -14.08 -2.52
N LEU A 25 17.43 -13.09 -2.91
CA LEU A 25 16.92 -11.87 -3.53
C LEU A 25 16.31 -12.14 -4.90
N LEU A 26 16.93 -12.99 -5.72
CA LEU A 26 16.39 -13.43 -7.00
C LEU A 26 15.12 -14.25 -6.82
N HIS A 27 15.12 -15.21 -5.89
CA HIS A 27 13.94 -15.99 -5.55
C HIS A 27 12.81 -15.09 -5.06
N PHE A 28 13.08 -14.17 -4.14
CA PHE A 28 12.11 -13.19 -3.66
C PHE A 28 11.56 -12.34 -4.82
N ARG A 29 12.42 -11.83 -5.70
CA ARG A 29 11.99 -11.03 -6.84
C ARG A 29 11.13 -11.83 -7.83
N LEU A 30 11.47 -13.07 -8.09
CA LEU A 30 10.72 -13.95 -8.98
C LEU A 30 9.38 -14.42 -8.38
N THR A 31 9.33 -14.65 -7.07
CA THR A 31 8.10 -15.07 -6.37
C THR A 31 7.22 -13.87 -6.00
N TRP A 32 7.81 -12.72 -5.69
CA TRP A 32 7.08 -11.48 -5.38
C TRP A 32 6.23 -10.99 -6.55
N THR A 33 6.63 -11.25 -7.78
CA THR A 33 5.84 -10.90 -8.98
C THR A 33 4.70 -11.87 -9.27
N ARG A 34 4.72 -13.07 -8.68
CA ARG A 34 3.63 -14.05 -8.77
C ARG A 34 2.63 -13.80 -7.67
N ARG A 35 1.76 -12.83 -7.91
CA ARG A 35 0.69 -12.45 -6.98
C ARG A 35 -0.44 -13.43 -7.11
N ASP A 36 -0.52 -14.39 -6.22
CA ASP A 36 -1.68 -15.25 -6.13
C ASP A 36 -2.74 -14.56 -5.27
N LEU A 37 -3.66 -13.87 -5.94
CA LEU A 37 -4.75 -13.13 -5.29
C LEU A 37 -5.85 -14.06 -4.77
N ASP A 38 -5.84 -15.31 -5.16
CA ASP A 38 -6.79 -16.34 -4.73
C ASP A 38 -6.23 -17.20 -3.60
N TYR A 39 -4.94 -17.06 -3.27
CA TYR A 39 -4.32 -17.83 -2.21
C TYR A 39 -5.01 -17.61 -0.85
N LEU A 40 -5.38 -18.71 -0.25
CA LEU A 40 -5.89 -18.77 1.11
C LEU A 40 -5.29 -19.99 1.82
N PRO A 41 -4.56 -19.83 2.93
CA PRO A 41 -4.01 -20.95 3.68
C PRO A 41 -5.10 -21.94 4.11
N ALA A 42 -4.79 -23.22 4.05
CA ALA A 42 -5.69 -24.27 4.53
C ALA A 42 -5.92 -24.15 6.06
N GLY A 43 -7.10 -24.59 6.52
CA GLY A 43 -7.44 -24.62 7.95
C GLY A 43 -7.90 -23.30 8.55
N LEU A 44 -8.02 -22.24 7.74
CA LEU A 44 -8.60 -20.97 8.17
C LEU A 44 -10.14 -21.07 8.26
N GLY A 45 -10.72 -20.38 9.27
CA GLY A 45 -12.17 -20.32 9.46
C GLY A 45 -12.88 -19.41 8.43
N PRO A 46 -14.20 -19.35 8.43
CA PRO A 46 -15.02 -18.66 7.42
C PRO A 46 -14.84 -17.13 7.37
N LYS A 47 -14.18 -16.55 8.37
CA LYS A 47 -13.83 -15.12 8.40
C LYS A 47 -12.70 -14.75 7.43
N PHE A 48 -11.94 -15.73 6.97
CA PHE A 48 -10.83 -15.51 6.07
C PHE A 48 -11.28 -15.68 4.63
N VAL A 49 -10.94 -14.76 3.79
CA VAL A 49 -11.22 -14.78 2.35
C VAL A 49 -9.96 -14.42 1.58
N SER A 50 -9.87 -14.84 0.32
CA SER A 50 -8.77 -14.44 -0.56
C SER A 50 -8.82 -12.93 -0.83
N ALA A 51 -7.68 -12.35 -1.22
CA ALA A 51 -7.60 -10.93 -1.53
C ALA A 51 -8.54 -10.55 -2.68
N ARG A 52 -8.68 -11.41 -3.69
CA ARG A 52 -9.62 -11.23 -4.80
C ARG A 52 -11.07 -11.16 -4.30
N ARG A 53 -11.45 -12.08 -3.43
CA ARG A 53 -12.81 -12.08 -2.87
C ARG A 53 -13.04 -10.86 -1.99
N ALA A 54 -12.05 -10.44 -1.19
CA ALA A 54 -12.14 -9.23 -0.39
C ALA A 54 -12.34 -7.98 -1.27
N ALA A 55 -11.57 -7.84 -2.36
CA ALA A 55 -11.72 -6.74 -3.29
C ALA A 55 -13.11 -6.72 -3.96
N ALA A 56 -13.65 -7.89 -4.32
CA ALA A 56 -14.98 -8.01 -4.92
C ALA A 56 -16.14 -7.65 -3.96
N MET A 57 -15.87 -7.54 -2.66
CA MET A 57 -16.87 -7.10 -1.66
C MET A 57 -16.95 -5.57 -1.54
N ILE A 58 -16.03 -4.83 -2.16
CA ILE A 58 -15.99 -3.38 -2.07
C ILE A 58 -16.91 -2.78 -3.14
N PRO A 59 -17.97 -2.06 -2.74
CA PRO A 59 -18.83 -1.39 -3.70
C PRO A 59 -18.20 -0.10 -4.24
N ASP A 60 -18.69 0.38 -5.37
CA ASP A 60 -18.36 1.69 -5.89
C ASP A 60 -18.71 2.78 -4.86
N GLY A 61 -17.88 3.81 -4.79
CA GLY A 61 -18.07 4.92 -3.86
C GLY A 61 -17.78 4.60 -2.38
N ALA A 62 -17.27 3.40 -2.08
CA ALA A 62 -16.97 3.02 -0.69
C ALA A 62 -15.90 3.92 -0.07
N THR A 63 -16.02 4.14 1.23
CA THR A 63 -14.95 4.73 2.05
C THR A 63 -14.13 3.63 2.69
N LEU A 64 -12.84 3.60 2.41
CA LEU A 64 -11.88 2.64 2.94
C LEU A 64 -10.98 3.33 3.96
N THR A 65 -10.94 2.82 5.17
CA THR A 65 -9.91 3.21 6.15
C THR A 65 -8.77 2.21 6.08
N ILE A 66 -7.57 2.71 5.83
CA ILE A 66 -6.36 1.90 5.72
C ILE A 66 -5.45 2.09 6.92
N GLY A 67 -5.02 0.99 7.53
CA GLY A 67 -4.02 0.96 8.60
C GLY A 67 -2.61 0.72 8.06
N GLY A 68 -1.62 0.93 8.93
CA GLY A 68 -0.21 0.73 8.63
C GLY A 68 0.58 2.04 8.69
N PHE A 69 1.90 1.90 8.71
CA PHE A 69 2.83 3.02 8.77
C PHE A 69 3.89 2.88 7.66
N ALA A 70 3.87 3.78 6.70
CA ALA A 70 4.75 3.74 5.53
C ALA A 70 4.79 2.34 4.89
N ALA A 71 5.95 1.66 4.97
CA ALA A 71 6.13 0.31 4.43
C ALA A 71 5.70 -0.82 5.39
N THR A 72 5.29 -0.51 6.63
CA THR A 72 4.99 -1.50 7.67
C THR A 72 3.48 -1.67 7.86
N GLY A 73 3.01 -2.92 7.91
CA GLY A 73 1.60 -3.24 8.16
C GLY A 73 0.63 -2.87 7.04
N ARG A 74 1.13 -2.55 5.85
CA ARG A 74 0.28 -2.19 4.70
C ARG A 74 -0.41 -3.41 4.10
N ALA A 75 -1.57 -3.19 3.51
CA ALA A 75 -2.38 -4.22 2.88
C ALA A 75 -2.00 -4.44 1.39
N SER A 76 -0.70 -4.70 1.10
CA SER A 76 -0.18 -4.77 -0.27
C SER A 76 -0.96 -5.71 -1.20
N ILE A 77 -1.26 -6.92 -0.73
CA ILE A 77 -2.01 -7.91 -1.51
C ILE A 77 -3.43 -7.40 -1.84
N PHE A 78 -4.03 -6.64 -0.95
CA PHE A 78 -5.35 -6.06 -1.15
C PHE A 78 -5.33 -4.91 -2.16
N TYR A 79 -4.29 -4.05 -2.14
CA TYR A 79 -4.13 -3.02 -3.18
C TYR A 79 -4.01 -3.64 -4.57
N TRP A 80 -3.22 -4.71 -4.70
CA TRP A 80 -3.12 -5.43 -5.96
C TRP A 80 -4.44 -6.06 -6.39
N ALA A 81 -5.21 -6.59 -5.45
CA ALA A 81 -6.51 -7.17 -5.75
C ALA A 81 -7.54 -6.12 -6.19
N LEU A 82 -7.55 -4.94 -5.56
CA LEU A 82 -8.39 -3.81 -5.99
C LEU A 82 -8.01 -3.34 -7.38
N ARG A 83 -6.70 -3.20 -7.66
CA ARG A 83 -6.21 -2.81 -8.99
C ARG A 83 -6.58 -3.83 -10.06
N ASP A 84 -6.35 -5.11 -9.80
CA ASP A 84 -6.70 -6.20 -10.72
C ASP A 84 -8.22 -6.28 -10.98
N ALA A 85 -9.04 -6.05 -9.97
CA ALA A 85 -10.48 -5.99 -10.12
C ALA A 85 -10.91 -4.82 -11.01
N PHE A 86 -10.35 -3.63 -10.77
CA PHE A 86 -10.61 -2.44 -11.58
C PHE A 86 -10.16 -2.60 -13.03
N ASP A 87 -8.95 -3.09 -13.26
CA ASP A 87 -8.41 -3.31 -14.61
C ASP A 87 -9.26 -4.29 -15.43
N ARG A 88 -9.93 -5.26 -14.77
CA ARG A 88 -10.78 -6.25 -15.44
C ARG A 88 -12.22 -5.82 -15.64
N SER A 89 -12.77 -5.04 -14.74
CA SER A 89 -14.22 -4.78 -14.71
C SER A 89 -14.60 -3.30 -14.62
N GLY A 90 -13.62 -2.39 -14.38
CA GLY A 90 -13.89 -1.00 -14.05
C GLY A 90 -14.44 -0.79 -12.63
N HIS A 91 -14.39 -1.83 -11.78
CA HIS A 91 -14.92 -1.82 -10.40
C HIS A 91 -13.90 -2.46 -9.44
N PRO A 92 -13.82 -2.00 -8.15
CA PRO A 92 -14.55 -0.84 -7.59
C PRO A 92 -13.96 0.48 -8.09
N ARG A 93 -14.80 1.50 -8.13
CA ARG A 93 -14.42 2.86 -8.56
C ARG A 93 -14.95 3.93 -7.60
N ASN A 94 -14.44 5.16 -7.77
CA ASN A 94 -14.85 6.33 -7.00
C ASN A 94 -14.67 6.15 -5.49
N LEU A 95 -13.60 5.45 -5.09
CA LEU A 95 -13.32 5.19 -3.69
C LEU A 95 -12.84 6.46 -2.97
N THR A 96 -13.26 6.60 -1.72
CA THR A 96 -12.63 7.49 -0.75
C THR A 96 -11.69 6.68 0.11
N VAL A 97 -10.41 7.05 0.18
CA VAL A 97 -9.42 6.36 1.02
C VAL A 97 -8.97 7.30 2.14
N ILE A 98 -9.03 6.81 3.37
CA ILE A 98 -8.59 7.52 4.58
C ILE A 98 -7.43 6.76 5.21
N GLY A 99 -6.31 7.43 5.40
CA GLY A 99 -5.14 6.87 6.06
C GLY A 99 -4.46 7.87 6.98
N ALA A 100 -4.46 7.63 8.29
CA ALA A 100 -3.77 8.52 9.22
C ALA A 100 -2.28 8.64 8.85
N CYS A 101 -1.66 7.53 8.44
CA CYS A 101 -0.29 7.52 7.95
C CYS A 101 -0.25 7.21 6.45
N PRO A 102 0.49 7.98 5.66
CA PRO A 102 0.64 7.71 4.24
C PRO A 102 1.41 6.42 4.00
N GLN A 103 0.99 5.65 2.99
CA GLN A 103 1.57 4.37 2.62
C GLN A 103 2.23 4.40 1.23
N GLY A 104 2.65 5.57 0.79
CA GLY A 104 3.36 5.74 -0.47
C GLY A 104 4.84 5.38 -0.38
N GLY A 105 5.42 4.93 -1.49
CA GLY A 105 6.80 4.48 -1.63
C GLY A 105 7.77 5.50 -2.23
N ARG A 106 7.36 6.77 -2.35
CA ARG A 106 8.14 7.85 -2.98
C ARG A 106 8.48 7.58 -4.45
N GLY A 107 7.76 6.70 -5.08
CA GLY A 107 7.96 6.24 -6.45
C GLY A 107 7.33 4.86 -6.63
N LYS A 108 7.78 4.13 -7.64
CA LYS A 108 7.21 2.81 -7.98
C LYS A 108 7.71 1.68 -7.05
N THR A 109 7.40 1.76 -5.78
CA THR A 109 7.65 0.64 -4.86
C THR A 109 6.43 -0.29 -4.89
N PRO A 110 6.57 -1.57 -5.28
CA PRO A 110 5.45 -2.50 -5.36
C PRO A 110 4.73 -2.67 -4.03
N GLY A 111 3.39 -2.78 -4.09
CA GLY A 111 2.54 -3.02 -2.94
C GLY A 111 2.31 -1.80 -2.05
N MET A 112 2.55 -0.61 -2.55
CA MET A 112 2.19 0.65 -1.92
C MET A 112 0.82 1.14 -2.42
N ILE A 113 0.29 2.19 -1.80
CA ILE A 113 -1.00 2.79 -2.21
C ILE A 113 -1.00 3.26 -3.67
N GLU A 114 0.16 3.52 -4.25
CA GLU A 114 0.37 3.89 -5.64
C GLU A 114 -0.03 2.79 -6.64
N GLU A 115 -0.29 1.56 -6.17
CA GLU A 115 -0.94 0.53 -7.00
C GLU A 115 -2.35 0.95 -7.45
N LEU A 116 -2.96 1.89 -6.71
CA LEU A 116 -4.30 2.41 -6.99
C LEU A 116 -4.26 3.74 -7.76
N ASP A 117 -3.22 3.98 -8.55
CA ASP A 117 -3.00 5.22 -9.31
C ASP A 117 -3.80 5.31 -10.64
N ALA A 118 -4.60 4.31 -10.97
CA ALA A 118 -5.45 4.40 -12.15
C ALA A 118 -6.57 5.42 -11.94
N PRO A 119 -6.78 6.33 -12.91
CA PRO A 119 -7.85 7.31 -12.84
C PRO A 119 -9.22 6.66 -12.59
N GLY A 120 -9.95 7.17 -11.59
CA GLY A 120 -11.28 6.68 -11.26
C GLY A 120 -11.34 5.56 -10.21
N ILE A 121 -10.23 4.90 -9.84
CA ILE A 121 -10.23 4.00 -8.67
C ILE A 121 -10.48 4.80 -7.40
N ILE A 122 -9.59 5.75 -7.11
CA ILE A 122 -9.72 6.65 -5.96
C ILE A 122 -10.07 8.04 -6.49
N THR A 123 -11.14 8.63 -5.98
CA THR A 123 -11.51 10.01 -6.29
C THR A 123 -11.29 10.95 -5.12
N ARG A 124 -11.12 10.43 -3.91
CA ARG A 124 -10.77 11.22 -2.72
C ARG A 124 -9.77 10.48 -1.84
N TYR A 125 -8.68 11.15 -1.51
CA TYR A 125 -7.65 10.64 -0.61
C TYR A 125 -7.43 11.61 0.56
N ILE A 126 -7.69 11.14 1.78
CA ILE A 126 -7.56 11.91 3.02
C ILE A 126 -6.43 11.29 3.83
N VAL A 127 -5.35 12.04 4.07
CA VAL A 127 -4.11 11.46 4.58
C VAL A 127 -3.31 12.47 5.42
N GLY A 128 -2.43 11.98 6.27
CA GLY A 128 -1.54 12.81 7.08
C GLY A 128 -0.61 13.71 6.26
N HIS A 129 -0.10 13.21 5.15
CA HIS A 129 0.60 13.97 4.11
C HIS A 129 0.65 13.20 2.79
N GLY A 130 0.65 13.90 1.65
CA GLY A 130 0.63 13.30 0.31
C GLY A 130 2.00 13.01 -0.33
N GLU A 131 3.10 13.50 0.28
CA GLU A 131 4.42 13.55 -0.36
C GLU A 131 5.01 12.17 -0.72
N THR A 132 4.64 11.12 -0.02
CA THR A 132 5.16 9.77 -0.29
C THR A 132 4.36 9.04 -1.38
N ALA A 133 3.12 9.45 -1.67
CA ALA A 133 2.26 8.86 -2.68
C ALA A 133 2.28 9.70 -3.98
N LYS A 134 3.44 9.75 -4.64
CA LYS A 134 3.67 10.64 -5.78
C LYS A 134 2.67 10.48 -6.91
N ALA A 135 2.29 9.25 -7.25
CA ALA A 135 1.34 9.01 -8.33
C ALA A 135 -0.07 9.52 -8.00
N LEU A 136 -0.53 9.35 -6.75
CA LEU A 136 -1.82 9.91 -6.32
C LEU A 136 -1.77 11.43 -6.24
N ARG A 137 -0.64 12.01 -5.84
CA ARG A 137 -0.46 13.45 -5.88
C ARG A 137 -0.54 13.98 -7.32
N GLN A 138 0.09 13.30 -8.29
CA GLN A 138 -0.02 13.69 -9.69
C GLN A 138 -1.47 13.67 -10.17
N LEU A 139 -2.26 12.65 -9.81
CA LEU A 139 -3.70 12.63 -10.12
C LEU A 139 -4.45 13.83 -9.50
N ALA A 140 -4.03 14.29 -8.32
CA ALA A 140 -4.62 15.46 -7.70
C ALA A 140 -4.21 16.77 -8.42
N ASP A 141 -2.94 16.89 -8.81
CA ASP A 141 -2.44 18.03 -9.61
C ASP A 141 -3.14 18.10 -10.99
N ASP A 142 -3.51 16.94 -11.56
CA ASP A 142 -4.25 16.81 -12.82
C ASP A 142 -5.78 16.96 -12.64
N GLY A 143 -6.26 17.25 -11.42
CA GLY A 143 -7.70 17.43 -11.12
C GLY A 143 -8.53 16.15 -11.15
N GLN A 144 -7.90 14.97 -11.11
CA GLN A 144 -8.56 13.66 -11.17
C GLN A 144 -8.77 13.03 -9.79
N LEU A 145 -8.20 13.63 -8.73
CA LEU A 145 -8.29 13.15 -7.36
C LEU A 145 -8.39 14.34 -6.41
N GLU A 146 -9.31 14.28 -5.47
CA GLU A 146 -9.43 15.22 -4.36
C GLU A 146 -8.48 14.79 -3.24
N LEU A 147 -7.41 15.56 -3.00
CA LEU A 147 -6.41 15.27 -1.97
C LEU A 147 -6.59 16.19 -0.77
N HIS A 148 -6.86 15.61 0.40
CA HIS A 148 -6.91 16.33 1.67
C HIS A 148 -5.77 15.90 2.58
N THR A 149 -5.07 16.87 3.15
CA THR A 149 -4.03 16.62 4.15
C THR A 149 -4.45 17.17 5.50
N MET A 150 -4.34 16.35 6.53
CA MET A 150 -4.67 16.70 7.92
C MET A 150 -3.59 16.14 8.83
N SER A 151 -3.44 16.68 10.04
CA SER A 151 -2.51 16.08 11.00
C SER A 151 -2.89 14.62 11.29
N GLN A 152 -1.90 13.73 11.40
CA GLN A 152 -2.14 12.30 11.67
C GLN A 152 -2.92 12.08 12.98
N GLY A 153 -2.63 12.90 14.00
CA GLY A 153 -3.37 12.87 15.27
C GLY A 153 -4.84 13.22 15.08
N ALA A 154 -5.15 14.29 14.35
CA ALA A 154 -6.53 14.67 14.07
C ALA A 154 -7.27 13.57 13.29
N LEU A 155 -6.63 12.94 12.29
CA LEU A 155 -7.22 11.82 11.57
C LEU A 155 -7.52 10.62 12.47
N ALA A 156 -6.60 10.27 13.38
CA ALA A 156 -6.84 9.18 14.33
C ALA A 156 -8.05 9.46 15.24
N PHE A 157 -8.15 10.67 15.78
CA PHE A 157 -9.29 11.09 16.59
C PHE A 157 -10.60 11.14 15.80
N LEU A 158 -10.56 11.60 14.53
CA LEU A 158 -11.75 11.60 13.67
C LEU A 158 -12.25 10.17 13.38
N ILE A 159 -11.37 9.22 13.12
CA ILE A 159 -11.72 7.81 12.93
C ILE A 159 -12.35 7.24 14.21
N GLU A 160 -11.77 7.54 15.37
CA GLU A 160 -12.31 7.13 16.66
C GLU A 160 -13.69 7.77 16.94
N ALA A 161 -13.83 9.07 16.68
CA ALA A 161 -15.09 9.78 16.83
C ALA A 161 -16.20 9.19 15.95
N GLN A 162 -15.86 8.88 14.70
CA GLN A 162 -16.79 8.24 13.77
C GLN A 162 -17.23 6.86 14.28
N ALA A 163 -16.31 6.06 14.83
CA ALA A 163 -16.62 4.77 15.42
C ALA A 163 -17.58 4.88 16.62
N ARG A 164 -17.55 6.02 17.33
CA ARG A 164 -18.44 6.36 18.44
C ARG A 164 -19.72 7.08 18.02
N GLY A 165 -19.94 7.30 16.74
CA GLY A 165 -21.10 8.04 16.22
C GLY A 165 -21.08 9.55 16.49
N LEU A 166 -19.90 10.13 16.77
CA LEU A 166 -19.73 11.56 16.99
C LEU A 166 -19.57 12.29 15.65
N ALA A 167 -20.24 13.44 15.51
CA ALA A 167 -20.19 14.24 14.29
C ALA A 167 -18.90 15.08 14.14
N SER A 168 -18.19 15.34 15.23
CA SER A 168 -16.98 16.18 15.25
C SER A 168 -16.11 15.86 16.44
N ILE A 169 -14.87 16.34 16.38
CA ILE A 169 -13.93 16.36 17.50
C ILE A 169 -13.49 17.79 17.79
N GLN A 170 -13.15 18.06 19.03
CA GLN A 170 -12.40 19.25 19.41
C GLN A 170 -10.91 18.89 19.39
N THR A 171 -10.08 19.69 18.71
CA THR A 171 -8.62 19.55 18.65
C THR A 171 -7.95 20.71 19.32
#